data_b743bcb785f1be82c70ae9a6534a018b
#
_entry.id   b743bcb785f1be82c70ae9a6534a018b
#
_cell.length_a   1.000
_cell.length_b   1.000
_cell.length_c   1.000
_cell.angle_alpha   90.00
_cell.angle_beta   90.00
_cell.angle_gamma   90.00
#
_symmetry.space_group_name_H-M   'P 1'
#
loop_
_entity.id
_entity.type
_entity.pdbx_description
1 polymer ?
#
loop_
_entity_poly.entity_id
_entity_poly.type
_entity_poly.pdbx_seq_one_letter_code
_entity_poly.pdbx_strand_id
1 'polypeptide(L)'
;MALMRLRHSARGLVVDDQSRLLLYRYIAPGGGLTVWCPPGGGLEGDETPPEALARELDEEIGLRDYGAATHVWHEEIHDPTILPGWDGAINDYFLVPVAAAFEPCGSLGREALAAELVEHFEWWSVDRLLSHNGREVFGPRDLPDRFVRLVKDGPSSAPDRFVRSP
;
A
#
# COMPACT_ATOMS: atom_id res chain seq x y z
N MET A 1 23.97 -8.90 19.38
CA MET A 1 23.39 -8.35 18.12
C MET A 1 22.12 -7.62 18.49
N ALA A 2 22.00 -6.35 18.12
CA ALA A 2 20.75 -5.63 18.29
C ALA A 2 19.71 -6.21 17.30
N LEU A 3 18.49 -6.46 17.79
CA LEU A 3 17.38 -6.84 16.91
C LEU A 3 17.04 -5.64 16.02
N MET A 4 16.91 -5.86 14.72
CA MET A 4 16.46 -4.82 13.78
C MET A 4 15.04 -4.38 14.13
N ARG A 5 14.85 -3.06 14.19
CA ARG A 5 13.55 -2.44 14.43
C ARG A 5 12.90 -2.16 13.08
N LEU A 6 12.05 -3.05 12.63
CA LEU A 6 11.30 -2.91 11.38
C LEU A 6 9.90 -2.35 11.67
N ARG A 7 9.51 -1.28 10.95
CA ARG A 7 8.15 -0.76 11.04
C ARG A 7 7.20 -1.67 10.26
N HIS A 8 6.26 -2.28 10.95
CA HIS A 8 5.27 -3.15 10.33
C HIS A 8 4.06 -2.35 9.86
N SER A 9 3.64 -2.57 8.60
CA SER A 9 2.51 -1.90 7.97
C SER A 9 1.64 -2.90 7.22
N ALA A 10 0.34 -2.61 7.14
CA ALA A 10 -0.62 -3.34 6.32
C ALA A 10 -1.13 -2.44 5.19
N ARG A 11 -1.16 -2.95 3.96
CA ARG A 11 -1.53 -2.22 2.75
C ARG A 11 -2.63 -2.94 1.99
N GLY A 12 -3.63 -2.18 1.50
CA GLY A 12 -4.74 -2.72 0.72
C GLY A 12 -4.55 -2.52 -0.78
N LEU A 13 -4.43 -3.61 -1.53
CA LEU A 13 -4.59 -3.59 -2.98
C LEU A 13 -6.08 -3.56 -3.28
N VAL A 14 -6.67 -2.37 -3.22
CA VAL A 14 -8.11 -2.17 -3.48
C VAL A 14 -8.32 -2.17 -4.98
N VAL A 15 -9.04 -3.17 -5.47
CA VAL A 15 -9.20 -3.45 -6.91
C VAL A 15 -10.68 -3.50 -7.26
N ASP A 16 -11.09 -2.73 -8.26
CA ASP A 16 -12.46 -2.70 -8.75
C ASP A 16 -12.77 -3.80 -9.78
N ASP A 17 -14.02 -3.83 -10.25
CA ASP A 17 -14.51 -4.79 -11.25
C ASP A 17 -13.87 -4.63 -12.65
N GLN A 18 -13.16 -3.52 -12.89
CA GLN A 18 -12.39 -3.27 -14.12
C GLN A 18 -10.89 -3.51 -13.93
N SER A 19 -10.48 -4.19 -12.87
CA SER A 19 -9.08 -4.43 -12.52
C SER A 19 -8.25 -3.15 -12.39
N ARG A 20 -8.87 -2.07 -11.91
CA ARG A 20 -8.15 -0.84 -11.57
C ARG A 20 -7.74 -0.88 -10.11
N LEU A 21 -6.52 -0.42 -9.84
CA LEU A 21 -5.91 -0.36 -8.51
C LEU A 21 -6.03 1.06 -7.95
N LEU A 22 -6.50 1.19 -6.71
CA LEU A 22 -6.51 2.46 -6.00
C LEU A 22 -5.14 2.73 -5.39
N LEU A 23 -4.55 3.87 -5.74
CA LEU A 23 -3.29 4.34 -5.17
C LEU A 23 -3.44 5.77 -4.64
N TYR A 24 -2.67 6.11 -3.62
CA TYR A 24 -2.50 7.49 -3.19
C TYR A 24 -1.12 8.05 -3.61
N ARG A 25 -1.10 9.34 -3.85
CA ARG A 25 0.10 10.09 -4.14
C ARG A 25 0.72 10.57 -2.81
N TYR A 26 1.94 10.17 -2.57
CA TYR A 26 2.67 10.42 -1.33
C TYR A 26 3.97 11.16 -1.62
N ILE A 27 4.27 12.19 -0.84
CA ILE A 27 5.53 12.90 -0.92
C ILE A 27 6.45 12.39 0.18
N ALA A 28 7.56 11.74 -0.20
CA ALA A 28 8.51 11.24 0.77
C ALA A 28 9.10 12.36 1.63
N PRO A 29 9.40 12.11 2.92
CA PRO A 29 10.03 13.09 3.80
C PRO A 29 11.31 13.67 3.17
N GLY A 30 11.45 15.00 3.22
CA GLY A 30 12.54 15.71 2.54
C GLY A 30 12.23 16.24 1.16
N GLY A 31 11.03 15.97 0.60
CA GLY A 31 10.48 16.62 -0.59
C GLY A 31 11.09 16.23 -1.94
N GLY A 32 11.92 15.19 -1.99
CA GLY A 32 12.63 14.81 -3.23
C GLY A 32 11.97 13.73 -4.07
N LEU A 33 11.11 12.91 -3.49
CA LEU A 33 10.52 11.75 -4.14
C LEU A 33 9.01 11.72 -3.97
N THR A 34 8.30 11.58 -5.08
CA THR A 34 6.87 11.34 -5.10
C THR A 34 6.62 9.87 -5.42
N VAL A 35 5.78 9.24 -4.60
CA VAL A 35 5.52 7.80 -4.64
C VAL A 35 4.02 7.55 -4.73
N TRP A 36 3.62 6.62 -5.58
CA TRP A 36 2.27 6.07 -5.61
C TRP A 36 2.22 4.77 -4.83
N CYS A 37 1.40 4.73 -3.79
CA CYS A 37 1.30 3.60 -2.87
C CYS A 37 -0.14 3.12 -2.71
N PRO A 38 -0.36 1.83 -2.44
CA PRO A 38 -1.65 1.35 -1.97
C PRO A 38 -2.01 1.95 -0.60
N PRO A 39 -3.30 2.24 -0.32
CA PRO A 39 -3.75 2.74 0.97
C PRO A 39 -3.40 1.77 2.11
N GLY A 40 -3.22 2.31 3.30
CA GLY A 40 -2.85 1.58 4.50
C GLY A 40 -1.71 2.25 5.26
N GLY A 41 -1.37 1.70 6.41
CA GLY A 41 -0.37 2.29 7.30
C GLY A 41 0.18 1.32 8.33
N GLY A 42 0.86 1.89 9.33
CA GLY A 42 1.52 1.11 10.38
C GLY A 42 0.58 0.47 11.36
N LEU A 43 0.96 -0.70 11.88
CA LEU A 43 0.29 -1.33 13.00
C LEU A 43 0.41 -0.47 14.25
N GLU A 44 -0.66 -0.41 15.04
CA GLU A 44 -0.72 0.29 16.32
C GLU A 44 -0.87 -0.71 17.48
N GLY A 45 -0.10 -0.52 18.55
CA GLY A 45 -0.16 -1.41 19.71
C GLY A 45 -0.01 -2.87 19.35
N ASP A 46 -1.00 -3.68 19.73
CA ASP A 46 -1.01 -5.13 19.50
C ASP A 46 -1.86 -5.54 18.27
N GLU A 47 -2.13 -4.62 17.35
CA GLU A 47 -2.88 -4.92 16.14
C GLU A 47 -2.21 -6.02 15.31
N THR A 48 -3.03 -6.91 14.77
CA THR A 48 -2.64 -7.79 13.67
C THR A 48 -2.68 -7.03 12.34
N PRO A 49 -1.95 -7.48 11.28
CA PRO A 49 -2.03 -6.84 9.98
C PRO A 49 -3.44 -6.68 9.39
N PRO A 50 -4.37 -7.68 9.50
CA PRO A 50 -5.75 -7.48 9.08
C PRO A 50 -6.53 -6.41 9.87
N GLU A 51 -6.28 -6.27 11.18
CA GLU A 51 -6.91 -5.23 12.00
C GLU A 51 -6.41 -3.84 11.63
N ALA A 52 -5.10 -3.68 11.46
CA ALA A 52 -4.51 -2.43 10.96
C ALA A 52 -5.06 -2.07 9.57
N LEU A 53 -5.16 -3.05 8.66
CA LEU A 53 -5.74 -2.86 7.34
C LEU A 53 -7.17 -2.31 7.43
N ALA A 54 -8.02 -2.92 8.25
CA ALA A 54 -9.42 -2.50 8.40
C ALA A 54 -9.52 -1.07 8.94
N ARG A 55 -8.73 -0.70 9.95
CA ARG A 55 -8.67 0.64 10.49
C ARG A 55 -8.21 1.66 9.44
N GLU A 56 -7.10 1.39 8.76
CA GLU A 56 -6.52 2.30 7.76
C GLU A 56 -7.44 2.52 6.56
N LEU A 57 -8.07 1.46 6.03
CA LEU A 57 -9.02 1.59 4.92
C LEU A 57 -10.26 2.41 5.29
N ASP A 58 -10.74 2.29 6.53
CA ASP A 58 -11.82 3.15 7.02
C ASP A 58 -11.37 4.61 7.17
N GLU A 59 -10.23 4.83 7.80
CA GLU A 59 -9.70 6.16 8.10
C GLU A 59 -9.33 6.94 6.83
N GLU A 60 -8.64 6.30 5.89
CA GLU A 60 -8.13 6.96 4.69
C GLU A 60 -9.17 7.08 3.57
N ILE A 61 -9.94 6.02 3.31
CA ILE A 61 -10.79 5.94 2.12
C ILE A 61 -12.26 5.63 2.41
N GLY A 62 -12.65 5.41 3.67
CA GLY A 62 -14.03 5.12 4.08
C GLY A 62 -14.51 3.73 3.68
N LEU A 63 -13.60 2.80 3.41
CA LEU A 63 -13.94 1.44 3.02
C LEU A 63 -14.05 0.53 4.25
N ARG A 64 -15.27 0.18 4.63
CA ARG A 64 -15.59 -0.65 5.80
C ARG A 64 -16.09 -2.04 5.42
N ASP A 65 -16.96 -2.09 4.41
CA ASP A 65 -17.63 -3.31 3.97
C ASP A 65 -16.94 -3.83 2.71
N TYR A 66 -15.88 -4.57 2.89
CA TYR A 66 -15.24 -5.36 1.85
C TYR A 66 -15.26 -6.84 2.28
N GLY A 67 -15.47 -7.74 1.37
CA GLY A 67 -15.48 -9.17 1.67
C GLY A 67 -14.19 -9.67 2.32
N ALA A 68 -13.72 -10.84 1.98
CA ALA A 68 -12.44 -11.35 2.49
C ALA A 68 -11.27 -10.62 1.83
N ALA A 69 -10.38 -10.06 2.64
CA ALA A 69 -9.07 -9.61 2.18
C ALA A 69 -8.10 -10.80 2.13
N THR A 70 -7.40 -10.98 1.01
CA THR A 70 -6.45 -12.09 0.84
C THR A 70 -5.03 -11.56 0.97
N HIS A 71 -4.24 -12.11 1.90
CA HIS A 71 -2.83 -11.77 2.05
C HIS A 71 -2.04 -12.30 0.84
N VAL A 72 -1.51 -11.40 0.00
CA VAL A 72 -0.88 -11.76 -1.27
C VAL A 72 0.61 -11.54 -1.32
N TRP A 73 1.13 -10.53 -0.63
CA TRP A 73 2.57 -10.24 -0.58
C TRP A 73 3.03 -9.90 0.82
N HIS A 74 4.21 -10.37 1.18
CA HIS A 74 4.95 -10.01 2.38
C HIS A 74 6.31 -9.46 1.95
N GLU A 75 6.61 -8.21 2.26
CA GLU A 75 7.85 -7.56 1.87
C GLU A 75 8.62 -7.08 3.10
N GLU A 76 9.87 -7.48 3.21
CA GLU A 76 10.82 -6.98 4.20
C GLU A 76 11.85 -6.07 3.52
N ILE A 77 12.03 -4.88 4.05
CA ILE A 77 13.00 -3.90 3.55
C ILE A 77 13.97 -3.59 4.68
N HIS A 78 15.22 -3.95 4.50
CA HIS A 78 16.31 -3.72 5.45
C HIS A 78 17.12 -2.49 5.02
N ASP A 79 16.55 -1.31 5.18
CA ASP A 79 17.17 -0.03 4.79
C ASP A 79 16.79 1.07 5.80
N PRO A 80 17.74 1.53 6.64
CA PRO A 80 17.47 2.55 7.65
C PRO A 80 17.23 3.95 7.05
N THR A 81 17.43 4.12 5.75
CA THR A 81 17.24 5.42 5.08
C THR A 81 15.80 5.67 4.66
N ILE A 82 14.95 4.63 4.59
CA ILE A 82 13.58 4.76 4.10
C ILE A 82 12.60 5.35 5.14
N LEU A 83 12.86 5.13 6.44
CA LEU A 83 11.98 5.59 7.52
C LEU A 83 12.81 6.09 8.72
N PRO A 84 12.76 7.38 9.06
CA PRO A 84 13.46 7.90 10.23
C PRO A 84 13.10 7.14 11.52
N GLY A 85 14.10 6.71 12.25
CA GLY A 85 13.94 6.01 13.54
C GLY A 85 13.69 4.50 13.43
N TRP A 86 13.75 3.92 12.24
CA TRP A 86 13.60 2.49 11.98
C TRP A 86 14.79 1.96 11.17
N ASP A 87 15.08 0.68 11.32
CA ASP A 87 16.13 -0.01 10.55
C ASP A 87 15.59 -0.55 9.19
N GLY A 88 14.28 -0.37 8.95
CA GLY A 88 13.59 -0.81 7.75
C GLY A 88 12.09 -0.94 7.97
N ALA A 89 11.43 -1.71 7.10
CA ALA A 89 9.99 -1.92 7.14
C ALA A 89 9.60 -3.36 6.80
N ILE A 90 8.45 -3.77 7.33
CA ILE A 90 7.67 -4.93 6.87
C ILE A 90 6.37 -4.39 6.30
N ASN A 91 6.02 -4.78 5.09
CA ASN A 91 4.75 -4.47 4.47
C ASN A 91 4.00 -5.75 4.13
N ASP A 92 2.82 -5.94 4.70
CA ASP A 92 1.88 -6.98 4.31
C ASP A 92 0.82 -6.39 3.38
N TYR A 93 0.68 -6.95 2.18
CA TYR A 93 -0.27 -6.50 1.17
C TYR A 93 -1.43 -7.47 1.05
N PHE A 94 -2.63 -6.93 1.08
CA PHE A 94 -3.87 -7.68 1.00
C PHE A 94 -4.66 -7.28 -0.24
N LEU A 95 -5.07 -8.25 -1.04
CA LEU A 95 -6.02 -8.04 -2.14
C LEU A 95 -7.41 -7.80 -1.56
N VAL A 96 -7.98 -6.65 -1.88
CA VAL A 96 -9.30 -6.19 -1.42
C VAL A 96 -10.17 -5.88 -2.64
N PRO A 97 -10.92 -6.86 -3.17
CA PRO A 97 -11.83 -6.61 -4.27
C PRO A 97 -13.02 -5.75 -3.84
N VAL A 98 -13.41 -4.81 -4.70
CA VAL A 98 -14.61 -3.99 -4.56
C VAL A 98 -15.47 -4.10 -5.82
N ALA A 99 -16.79 -3.94 -5.66
CA ALA A 99 -17.74 -4.12 -6.76
C ALA A 99 -17.63 -3.06 -7.86
N ALA A 100 -17.19 -1.84 -7.49
CA ALA A 100 -16.99 -0.73 -8.42
C ALA A 100 -16.03 0.29 -7.81
N ALA A 101 -15.41 1.12 -8.65
CA ALA A 101 -14.65 2.27 -8.18
C ALA A 101 -15.55 3.24 -7.42
N PHE A 102 -15.01 3.87 -6.40
CA PHE A 102 -15.69 4.86 -5.56
C PHE A 102 -14.78 6.07 -5.33
N GLU A 103 -15.37 7.17 -4.88
CA GLU A 103 -14.59 8.33 -4.44
C GLU A 103 -14.10 8.11 -3.00
N PRO A 104 -12.79 8.06 -2.76
CA PRO A 104 -12.23 7.86 -1.43
C PRO A 104 -12.61 9.00 -0.49
N CYS A 105 -13.23 8.66 0.65
CA CYS A 105 -13.63 9.62 1.68
C CYS A 105 -13.68 8.91 3.04
N GLY A 106 -12.56 8.92 3.74
CA GLY A 106 -12.45 8.31 5.07
C GLY A 106 -12.76 9.27 6.21
N SER A 107 -12.62 8.77 7.43
CA SER A 107 -12.79 9.57 8.66
C SER A 107 -11.64 10.57 8.87
N LEU A 108 -10.46 10.31 8.30
CA LEU A 108 -9.39 11.29 8.22
C LEU A 108 -9.75 12.36 7.20
N GLY A 109 -9.84 13.60 7.67
CA GLY A 109 -10.05 14.75 6.79
C GLY A 109 -8.83 15.04 5.92
N ARG A 110 -9.02 15.86 4.88
CA ARG A 110 -7.96 16.27 3.94
C ARG A 110 -6.72 16.82 4.65
N GLU A 111 -6.90 17.59 5.73
CA GLU A 111 -5.79 18.17 6.50
C GLU A 111 -4.97 17.09 7.24
N ALA A 112 -5.63 16.07 7.82
CA ALA A 112 -4.96 14.96 8.47
C ALA A 112 -4.18 14.10 7.48
N LEU A 113 -4.75 13.82 6.31
CA LEU A 113 -4.05 13.11 5.23
C LEU A 113 -2.86 13.91 4.71
N ALA A 114 -2.99 15.23 4.55
CA ALA A 114 -1.88 16.09 4.15
C ALA A 114 -0.77 16.13 5.20
N ALA A 115 -1.10 16.06 6.50
CA ALA A 115 -0.12 15.93 7.57
C ALA A 115 0.67 14.61 7.49
N GLU A 116 0.08 13.56 6.94
CA GLU A 116 0.71 12.28 6.63
C GLU A 116 1.38 12.26 5.24
N LEU A 117 1.47 13.41 4.57
CA LEU A 117 2.07 13.59 3.24
C LEU A 117 1.28 12.89 2.11
N VAL A 118 0.02 12.56 2.33
CA VAL A 118 -0.92 12.04 1.32
C VAL A 118 -1.62 13.21 0.65
N GLU A 119 -1.47 13.33 -0.67
CA GLU A 119 -2.07 14.44 -1.42
C GLU A 119 -3.46 14.10 -1.96
N HIS A 120 -3.58 12.99 -2.68
CA HIS A 120 -4.83 12.53 -3.27
C HIS A 120 -4.79 11.06 -3.66
N PHE A 121 -5.95 10.50 -4.00
CA PHE A 121 -6.13 9.12 -4.46
C PHE A 121 -6.51 9.09 -5.93
N GLU A 122 -6.04 8.07 -6.66
CA GLU A 122 -6.41 7.82 -8.04
C GLU A 122 -6.57 6.33 -8.32
N TRP A 123 -7.51 6.02 -9.23
CA TRP A 123 -7.67 4.67 -9.77
C TRP A 123 -6.77 4.49 -10.99
N TRP A 124 -5.92 3.48 -10.96
CA TRP A 124 -4.94 3.17 -11.99
C TRP A 124 -5.32 1.91 -12.75
N SER A 125 -5.53 2.01 -14.08
CA SER A 125 -5.67 0.83 -14.93
C SER A 125 -4.33 0.10 -15.10
N VAL A 126 -4.38 -1.17 -15.48
CA VAL A 126 -3.18 -1.96 -15.80
C VAL A 126 -2.34 -1.27 -16.87
N ASP A 127 -2.99 -0.80 -17.95
CA ASP A 127 -2.28 -0.12 -19.04
C ASP A 127 -1.58 1.16 -18.57
N ARG A 128 -2.22 1.94 -17.72
CA ARG A 128 -1.61 3.14 -17.14
C ARG A 128 -0.42 2.81 -16.24
N LEU A 129 -0.52 1.75 -15.43
CA LEU A 129 0.59 1.28 -14.59
C LEU A 129 1.80 0.88 -15.44
N LEU A 130 1.58 0.10 -16.50
CA LEU A 130 2.65 -0.40 -17.36
C LEU A 130 3.28 0.67 -18.25
N SER A 131 2.49 1.67 -18.67
CA SER A 131 2.96 2.76 -19.52
C SER A 131 3.55 3.95 -18.75
N HIS A 132 3.51 3.92 -17.41
CA HIS A 132 4.02 5.00 -16.60
C HIS A 132 5.53 5.16 -16.75
N ASN A 133 5.96 6.32 -17.21
CA ASN A 133 7.36 6.68 -17.45
C ASN A 133 7.75 8.03 -16.81
N GLY A 134 6.93 8.51 -15.87
CA GLY A 134 7.15 9.75 -15.15
C GLY A 134 8.29 9.64 -14.12
N ARG A 135 8.58 10.77 -13.47
CA ARG A 135 9.57 10.84 -12.38
C ARG A 135 9.05 10.24 -11.07
N GLU A 136 7.73 10.15 -10.94
CA GLU A 136 7.08 9.55 -9.79
C GLU A 136 7.28 8.03 -9.83
N VAL A 137 7.45 7.43 -8.68
CA VAL A 137 7.72 5.99 -8.56
C VAL A 137 6.59 5.29 -7.83
N PHE A 138 6.58 3.97 -7.87
CA PHE A 138 5.66 3.15 -7.10
C PHE A 138 6.30 2.62 -5.82
N GLY A 139 5.47 2.40 -4.81
CA GLY A 139 5.82 1.65 -3.61
C GLY A 139 4.92 0.42 -3.46
N PRO A 140 5.46 -0.79 -3.69
CA PRO A 140 6.84 -1.14 -4.07
C PRO A 140 7.21 -0.73 -5.50
N ARG A 141 8.51 -0.61 -5.78
CA ARG A 141 9.00 -0.13 -7.08
C ARG A 141 8.52 -0.97 -8.27
N ASP A 142 8.38 -2.26 -8.08
CA ASP A 142 7.91 -3.24 -9.06
C ASP A 142 6.40 -3.54 -8.93
N LEU A 143 5.64 -2.63 -8.30
CA LEU A 143 4.19 -2.75 -8.15
C LEU A 143 3.47 -3.04 -9.48
N PRO A 144 3.76 -2.37 -10.61
CA PRO A 144 3.10 -2.68 -11.88
C PRO A 144 3.24 -4.14 -12.29
N ASP A 145 4.44 -4.68 -12.25
CA ASP A 145 4.71 -6.07 -12.65
C ASP A 145 4.07 -7.08 -11.70
N ARG A 146 4.13 -6.82 -10.39
CA ARG A 146 3.48 -7.67 -9.38
C ARG A 146 1.96 -7.65 -9.55
N PHE A 147 1.38 -6.46 -9.77
CA PHE A 147 -0.06 -6.31 -9.91
C PHE A 147 -0.58 -6.98 -11.18
N VAL A 148 0.11 -6.83 -12.31
CA VAL A 148 -0.26 -7.52 -13.56
C VAL A 148 -0.28 -9.04 -13.39
N ARG A 149 0.73 -9.60 -12.72
CA ARG A 149 0.74 -11.04 -12.41
C ARG A 149 -0.43 -11.43 -11.52
N LEU A 150 -0.71 -10.64 -10.48
CA LEU A 150 -1.83 -10.89 -9.58
C LEU A 150 -3.18 -10.87 -10.31
N VAL A 151 -3.39 -9.91 -11.22
CA VAL A 151 -4.63 -9.84 -12.03
C VAL A 151 -4.74 -11.02 -12.98
N LYS A 152 -3.63 -11.43 -13.61
CA LYS A 152 -3.61 -12.51 -14.59
C LYS A 152 -3.76 -13.89 -13.97
N ASP A 153 -3.03 -14.16 -12.90
CA ASP A 153 -2.85 -15.50 -12.34
C ASP A 153 -3.68 -15.73 -11.06
N GLY A 154 -4.21 -14.65 -10.48
CA GLY A 154 -4.85 -14.67 -9.16
C GLY A 154 -3.85 -14.78 -8.00
N PRO A 155 -4.33 -14.77 -6.76
CA PRO A 155 -3.49 -14.93 -5.59
C PRO A 155 -2.95 -16.35 -5.46
N SER A 156 -1.68 -16.47 -5.04
CA SER A 156 -1.06 -17.73 -4.68
C SER A 156 -1.69 -18.31 -3.40
N SER A 157 -1.46 -19.62 -3.13
CA SER A 157 -1.96 -20.29 -1.91
C SER A 157 -1.37 -19.73 -0.61
N ALA A 158 -0.24 -19.04 -0.69
CA ALA A 158 0.41 -18.33 0.39
C ALA A 158 0.97 -17.00 -0.16
N PRO A 159 1.20 -15.98 0.68
CA PRO A 159 1.75 -14.70 0.22
C PRO A 159 3.16 -14.88 -0.35
N ASP A 160 3.41 -14.24 -1.50
CA ASP A 160 4.75 -14.17 -2.07
C ASP A 160 5.65 -13.33 -1.15
N ARG A 161 6.87 -13.80 -0.93
CA ARG A 161 7.83 -13.14 -0.02
C ARG A 161 8.92 -12.42 -0.81
N PHE A 162 9.15 -11.18 -0.43
CA PHE A 162 10.19 -10.32 -0.99
C PHE A 162 11.06 -9.79 0.14
N VAL A 163 12.38 -9.87 -0.04
CA VAL A 163 13.36 -9.28 0.89
C VAL A 163 14.25 -8.34 0.08
N ARG A 164 14.40 -7.12 0.56
CA ARG A 164 15.26 -6.11 -0.06
C ARG A 164 16.28 -5.61 0.94
N SER A 165 17.50 -5.42 0.47
CA SER A 165 18.58 -4.73 1.16
C SER A 165 19.13 -3.63 0.24
N PRO A 166 19.81 -2.61 0.78
CA PRO A 166 20.41 -1.53 -0.01
C PRO A 166 21.31 -2.03 -1.12
#